data_ff708bdeafe4efc3b8621a675458030c
#
_entry.id   ff708bdeafe4efc3b8621a675458030c
#
_cell.length_a   1.000
_cell.length_b   1.000
_cell.length_c   1.000
_cell.angle_alpha   90.00
_cell.angle_beta   90.00
_cell.angle_gamma   90.00
#
_symmetry.space_group_name_H-M   'P 1'
#
loop_
_entity.id
_entity.type
_entity.pdbx_description
1 polymer ?
#
loop_
_entity_poly.entity_id
_entity_poly.type
_entity_poly.pdbx_seq_one_letter_code
_entity_poly.pdbx_strand_id
1 'polypeptide(L)'
;MKLARSLSLTVLLAALTLVGCRGVVTVTKPPDPIANKIQADTLPRVYLIMFENQEYEKLIGNPHAPYINSLAQQYAVATNFYANTHPSIGDYFMITTGTIVTNDLYFASLYDGDNLARLFGQQGITWKAYLESLPSVGYEGDRAYPYVKSHNPFAYFSDVHFVAEEKANMVPLTQLNSDISSGAVPSFVYIVPNQQNNMHDCPPDMTTCDNNDKETHGDDWLKQTIAPILAQPSFQKNGLMIIGWDESWDNDSRHGGGHIPIILVGPNVKSGYQGGTFMQHEALLRLICETLKIPNSMGAATSAPSMSDFLVNPPQPTNP
;
A
#
# COMPACT_ATOMS: atom_id res chain seq x y z
N MET A 1 15.21 -88.11 33.96
CA MET A 1 14.14 -88.07 32.96
C MET A 1 12.98 -87.23 33.57
N LYS A 2 12.90 -85.96 33.20
CA LYS A 2 11.66 -85.14 33.42
C LYS A 2 11.63 -84.09 32.30
N LEU A 3 10.69 -84.23 31.46
CA LEU A 3 10.39 -83.30 30.35
C LEU A 3 9.85 -81.98 30.96
N ALA A 4 10.44 -80.89 30.59
CA ALA A 4 9.82 -79.52 30.79
C ALA A 4 9.08 -79.12 29.53
N ARG A 5 7.78 -78.83 29.64
CA ARG A 5 6.92 -78.29 28.58
C ARG A 5 7.05 -76.78 28.60
N SER A 6 7.49 -76.23 27.49
CA SER A 6 7.47 -74.79 27.21
C SER A 6 6.04 -74.31 26.85
N LEU A 7 5.52 -73.36 27.58
CA LEU A 7 4.26 -72.63 27.25
C LEU A 7 4.63 -71.39 26.46
N SER A 8 4.31 -71.36 25.20
CA SER A 8 4.41 -70.12 24.38
C SER A 8 3.17 -69.22 24.62
N LEU A 9 3.39 -68.05 25.15
CA LEU A 9 2.40 -67.02 25.32
C LEU A 9 2.38 -66.12 24.07
N THR A 10 1.35 -66.22 23.27
CA THR A 10 1.15 -65.39 22.11
C THR A 10 0.48 -64.06 22.56
N VAL A 11 1.23 -62.97 22.53
CA VAL A 11 0.70 -61.63 22.77
C VAL A 11 0.13 -61.08 21.49
N LEU A 12 -1.17 -60.91 21.43
CA LEU A 12 -1.89 -60.26 20.31
C LEU A 12 -1.77 -58.75 20.48
N LEU A 13 -0.97 -58.08 19.65
CA LEU A 13 -0.89 -56.61 19.59
C LEU A 13 -2.02 -56.09 18.70
N ALA A 14 -3.02 -55.49 19.28
CA ALA A 14 -4.06 -54.77 18.53
C ALA A 14 -3.48 -53.38 18.14
N ALA A 15 -3.20 -53.20 16.86
CA ALA A 15 -2.84 -51.90 16.30
C ALA A 15 -4.10 -51.03 16.12
N LEU A 16 -4.26 -50.02 16.95
CA LEU A 16 -5.23 -48.95 16.75
C LEU A 16 -4.72 -48.02 15.66
N THR A 17 -5.28 -48.09 14.46
CA THR A 17 -5.06 -47.09 13.41
C THR A 17 -5.93 -45.85 13.66
N LEU A 18 -5.31 -44.80 14.17
CA LEU A 18 -5.89 -43.47 14.18
C LEU A 18 -5.86 -42.93 12.73
N VAL A 19 -7.00 -42.95 12.06
CA VAL A 19 -7.19 -42.22 10.79
C VAL A 19 -7.38 -40.74 11.15
N GLY A 20 -6.29 -39.99 11.15
CA GLY A 20 -6.32 -38.55 11.21
C GLY A 20 -6.68 -37.99 9.83
N CYS A 21 -7.86 -37.42 9.69
CA CYS A 21 -8.20 -36.58 8.54
C CYS A 21 -7.28 -35.35 8.52
N ARG A 22 -6.15 -35.46 7.84
CA ARG A 22 -5.40 -34.29 7.41
C ARG A 22 -6.09 -33.74 6.15
N GLY A 23 -6.87 -32.69 6.31
CA GLY A 23 -7.32 -31.89 5.18
C GLY A 23 -6.08 -31.39 4.43
N VAL A 24 -5.89 -31.87 3.22
CA VAL A 24 -4.89 -31.32 2.29
C VAL A 24 -5.46 -29.99 1.82
N VAL A 25 -4.93 -28.89 2.36
CA VAL A 25 -5.15 -27.56 1.78
C VAL A 25 -4.38 -27.55 0.46
N THR A 26 -5.08 -27.76 -0.64
CA THR A 26 -4.54 -27.53 -1.98
C THR A 26 -4.41 -26.03 -2.19
N VAL A 27 -3.21 -25.49 -1.99
CA VAL A 27 -2.86 -24.15 -2.47
C VAL A 27 -2.87 -24.23 -3.99
N THR A 28 -3.92 -23.68 -4.62
CA THR A 28 -3.94 -23.55 -6.08
C THR A 28 -2.87 -22.54 -6.48
N LYS A 29 -1.90 -23.01 -7.28
CA LYS A 29 -0.86 -22.16 -7.88
C LYS A 29 -1.56 -20.99 -8.62
N PRO A 30 -1.12 -19.73 -8.41
CA PRO A 30 -1.60 -18.62 -9.22
C PRO A 30 -1.40 -18.89 -10.72
N PRO A 31 -2.24 -18.38 -11.61
CA PRO A 31 -2.07 -18.56 -13.05
C PRO A 31 -0.71 -18.02 -13.52
N ASP A 32 -0.11 -18.70 -14.51
CA ASP A 32 1.23 -18.40 -15.02
C ASP A 32 1.35 -16.92 -15.47
N PRO A 33 2.37 -16.18 -15.01
CA PRO A 33 2.53 -14.74 -15.29
C PRO A 33 2.78 -14.40 -16.77
N ILE A 34 3.05 -15.38 -17.61
CA ILE A 34 3.51 -15.19 -19.01
C ILE A 34 2.38 -14.75 -19.96
N ALA A 35 1.13 -15.11 -19.67
CA ALA A 35 0.00 -14.78 -20.56
C ALA A 35 -0.41 -13.30 -20.54
N ASN A 36 -0.07 -12.54 -19.51
CA ASN A 36 -0.55 -11.18 -19.28
C ASN A 36 0.50 -10.06 -19.42
N LYS A 37 1.76 -10.36 -19.77
CA LYS A 37 2.80 -9.33 -19.96
C LYS A 37 2.47 -8.28 -21.03
N ILE A 38 1.66 -8.63 -22.02
CA ILE A 38 1.30 -7.71 -23.11
C ILE A 38 0.30 -6.62 -22.63
N GLN A 39 -0.47 -6.90 -21.59
CA GLN A 39 -1.45 -5.97 -21.05
C GLN A 39 -0.82 -4.97 -20.05
N ALA A 40 0.24 -5.35 -19.36
CA ALA A 40 0.93 -4.49 -18.40
C ALA A 40 1.50 -3.19 -19.04
N ASP A 41 2.03 -3.27 -20.25
CA ASP A 41 2.59 -2.10 -20.95
C ASP A 41 1.52 -1.12 -21.47
N THR A 42 0.26 -1.52 -21.50
CA THR A 42 -0.88 -0.67 -21.95
C THR A 42 -1.63 -0.02 -20.80
N LEU A 43 -1.46 -0.52 -19.57
CA LEU A 43 -2.10 0.05 -18.40
C LEU A 43 -1.44 1.39 -18.00
N PRO A 44 -2.20 2.31 -17.41
CA PRO A 44 -1.62 3.45 -16.70
C PRO A 44 -0.69 2.97 -15.59
N ARG A 45 0.33 3.76 -15.26
CA ARG A 45 1.10 3.54 -14.04
C ARG A 45 0.51 4.37 -12.92
N VAL A 46 0.17 3.69 -11.81
CA VAL A 46 -0.36 4.33 -10.62
C VAL A 46 0.72 4.34 -9.55
N TYR A 47 1.00 5.52 -9.03
CA TYR A 47 1.93 5.76 -7.93
C TYR A 47 1.12 6.21 -6.72
N LEU A 48 1.26 5.51 -5.61
CA LEU A 48 0.68 5.89 -4.33
C LEU A 48 1.82 6.22 -3.36
N ILE A 49 1.87 7.46 -2.91
CA ILE A 49 2.86 7.95 -1.93
C ILE A 49 2.10 8.30 -0.67
N MET A 50 2.46 7.69 0.45
CA MET A 50 1.80 7.93 1.73
C MET A 50 2.76 8.50 2.75
N PHE A 51 2.44 9.69 3.20
CA PHE A 51 3.05 10.39 4.32
C PHE A 51 2.29 10.16 5.62
N GLU A 52 2.67 10.82 6.69
CA GLU A 52 2.20 10.58 8.04
C GLU A 52 1.75 11.89 8.73
N ASN A 53 0.67 11.79 9.51
CA ASN A 53 0.20 12.77 10.50
C ASN A 53 0.23 14.24 10.08
N GLN A 54 -0.47 14.62 8.99
CA GLN A 54 -0.62 16.03 8.66
C GLN A 54 -2.09 16.43 8.45
N GLU A 55 -2.46 17.53 9.06
CA GLU A 55 -3.77 18.14 8.86
C GLU A 55 -3.80 18.96 7.57
N TYR A 56 -4.92 18.87 6.84
CA TYR A 56 -5.14 19.63 5.61
C TYR A 56 -4.92 21.14 5.83
N GLU A 57 -5.51 21.69 6.90
CA GLU A 57 -5.48 23.12 7.19
C GLU A 57 -4.10 23.63 7.60
N LYS A 58 -3.22 22.74 8.05
CA LYS A 58 -1.85 23.11 8.43
C LYS A 58 -0.87 22.97 7.29
N LEU A 59 -1.09 22.05 6.38
CA LEU A 59 -0.16 21.78 5.29
C LEU A 59 -0.50 22.56 4.01
N ILE A 60 -1.79 22.59 3.63
CA ILE A 60 -2.21 23.30 2.41
C ILE A 60 -2.21 24.82 2.64
N GLY A 61 -1.39 25.52 1.87
CA GLY A 61 -1.13 26.96 2.02
C GLY A 61 0.04 27.29 2.94
N ASN A 62 0.68 26.30 3.57
CA ASN A 62 1.82 26.53 4.44
C ASN A 62 3.09 26.86 3.62
N PRO A 63 3.79 27.98 3.90
CA PRO A 63 5.02 28.35 3.19
C PRO A 63 6.18 27.40 3.43
N HIS A 64 6.11 26.53 4.44
CA HIS A 64 7.11 25.50 4.74
C HIS A 64 6.97 24.24 3.89
N ALA A 65 5.89 24.11 3.09
CA ALA A 65 5.71 23.05 2.11
C ALA A 65 5.45 23.60 0.70
N PRO A 66 6.39 24.38 0.12
CA PRO A 66 6.16 25.10 -1.13
C PRO A 66 5.97 24.19 -2.34
N TYR A 67 6.65 23.05 -2.38
CA TYR A 67 6.52 22.11 -3.51
C TYR A 67 5.18 21.37 -3.47
N ILE A 68 4.78 20.86 -2.32
CA ILE A 68 3.46 20.22 -2.11
C ILE A 68 2.35 21.22 -2.52
N ASN A 69 2.44 22.46 -2.06
CA ASN A 69 1.47 23.49 -2.39
C ASN A 69 1.47 23.86 -3.87
N SER A 70 2.63 23.83 -4.54
CA SER A 70 2.70 24.02 -6.00
C SER A 70 1.99 22.90 -6.76
N LEU A 71 2.11 21.65 -6.30
CA LEU A 71 1.39 20.51 -6.89
C LEU A 71 -0.12 20.62 -6.67
N ALA A 72 -0.56 20.99 -5.46
CA ALA A 72 -1.98 21.20 -5.15
C ALA A 72 -2.60 22.32 -6.00
N GLN A 73 -1.85 23.37 -6.31
CA GLN A 73 -2.30 24.48 -7.18
C GLN A 73 -2.29 24.09 -8.67
N GLN A 74 -1.29 23.35 -9.10
CA GLN A 74 -1.12 22.99 -10.51
C GLN A 74 -2.06 21.86 -10.95
N TYR A 75 -2.32 20.90 -10.07
CA TYR A 75 -3.11 19.69 -10.35
C TYR A 75 -4.42 19.68 -9.56
N ALA A 76 -4.80 18.55 -8.98
CA ALA A 76 -6.05 18.44 -8.26
C ALA A 76 -5.83 18.11 -6.78
N VAL A 77 -6.60 18.74 -5.90
CA VAL A 77 -6.60 18.49 -4.46
C VAL A 77 -8.01 18.18 -3.97
N ALA A 78 -8.15 17.17 -3.11
CA ALA A 78 -9.40 16.92 -2.39
C ALA A 78 -9.45 17.81 -1.15
N THR A 79 -10.50 18.64 -1.06
CA THR A 79 -10.66 19.63 0.01
C THR A 79 -11.60 19.19 1.14
N ASN A 80 -12.11 17.95 1.05
CA ASN A 80 -13.03 17.36 2.03
C ASN A 80 -12.75 15.87 2.18
N PHE A 81 -11.46 15.55 2.45
CA PHE A 81 -10.98 14.17 2.56
C PHE A 81 -10.54 13.88 3.99
N TYR A 82 -10.98 12.76 4.53
CA TYR A 82 -10.71 12.38 5.91
C TYR A 82 -10.12 10.99 6.00
N ALA A 83 -9.21 10.79 6.93
CA ALA A 83 -8.75 9.46 7.30
C ALA A 83 -9.85 8.69 8.04
N ASN A 84 -9.77 7.36 8.04
CA ASN A 84 -10.82 6.51 8.60
C ASN A 84 -10.67 6.29 10.10
N THR A 85 -9.45 6.35 10.63
CA THR A 85 -9.17 5.95 12.01
C THR A 85 -7.86 6.54 12.53
N HIS A 86 -7.57 6.28 13.80
CA HIS A 86 -6.28 6.30 14.46
C HIS A 86 -6.05 4.94 15.13
N PRO A 87 -4.81 4.45 15.22
CA PRO A 87 -3.60 4.95 14.59
C PRO A 87 -3.46 4.44 13.13
N SER A 88 -2.45 4.95 12.46
CA SER A 88 -2.05 4.78 11.05
C SER A 88 -2.31 3.40 10.43
N ILE A 89 -2.01 2.30 11.11
CA ILE A 89 -2.10 0.94 10.55
C ILE A 89 -3.49 0.61 9.98
N GLY A 90 -4.55 1.13 10.61
CA GLY A 90 -5.92 0.94 10.15
C GLY A 90 -6.18 1.57 8.79
N ASP A 91 -5.62 2.75 8.54
CA ASP A 91 -5.73 3.49 7.28
C ASP A 91 -4.91 2.83 6.17
N TYR A 92 -3.69 2.34 6.47
CA TYR A 92 -2.91 1.55 5.52
C TYR A 92 -3.64 0.27 5.09
N PHE A 93 -4.32 -0.41 6.01
CA PHE A 93 -5.19 -1.54 5.67
C PHE A 93 -6.40 -1.08 4.85
N MET A 94 -7.07 0.03 5.22
CA MET A 94 -8.21 0.53 4.47
C MET A 94 -7.87 0.81 3.01
N ILE A 95 -6.74 1.47 2.73
CA ILE A 95 -6.28 1.77 1.36
C ILE A 95 -5.98 0.50 0.55
N THR A 96 -5.61 -0.59 1.21
CA THR A 96 -5.12 -1.80 0.50
C THR A 96 -6.05 -2.99 0.56
N THR A 97 -7.08 -2.94 1.41
CA THR A 97 -8.07 -4.03 1.59
C THR A 97 -9.52 -3.55 1.57
N GLY A 98 -9.76 -2.24 1.72
CA GLY A 98 -11.09 -1.68 1.94
C GLY A 98 -11.68 -1.98 3.32
N THR A 99 -10.84 -2.34 4.29
CA THR A 99 -11.26 -2.71 5.65
C THR A 99 -10.24 -2.26 6.68
N ILE A 100 -10.68 -1.72 7.81
CA ILE A 100 -9.82 -1.54 8.99
C ILE A 100 -9.62 -2.92 9.62
N VAL A 101 -8.49 -3.58 9.31
CA VAL A 101 -8.19 -4.92 9.82
C VAL A 101 -7.86 -4.87 11.30
N THR A 102 -7.12 -3.85 11.72
CA THR A 102 -6.70 -3.63 13.10
C THR A 102 -6.28 -2.18 13.31
N ASN A 103 -6.37 -1.73 14.57
CA ASN A 103 -5.76 -0.50 15.05
C ASN A 103 -4.64 -0.79 16.07
N ASP A 104 -4.15 -2.01 16.13
CA ASP A 104 -3.02 -2.39 16.97
C ASP A 104 -1.70 -2.23 16.22
N LEU A 105 -0.88 -1.24 16.58
CA LEU A 105 0.44 -0.98 15.97
C LEU A 105 1.42 -2.17 16.15
N TYR A 106 1.15 -3.07 17.08
CA TYR A 106 1.94 -4.28 17.32
C TYR A 106 1.33 -5.52 16.68
N PHE A 107 0.35 -5.33 15.78
CA PHE A 107 -0.28 -6.42 15.05
C PHE A 107 0.78 -7.27 14.32
N ALA A 108 0.80 -8.57 14.64
CA ALA A 108 1.81 -9.50 14.13
C ALA A 108 1.22 -10.65 13.31
N SER A 109 -0.10 -10.75 13.23
CA SER A 109 -0.77 -11.82 12.46
C SER A 109 -0.76 -11.53 10.96
N LEU A 110 -0.90 -12.58 10.17
CA LEU A 110 -1.13 -12.44 8.74
C LEU A 110 -2.63 -12.20 8.48
N TYR A 111 -2.90 -11.40 7.45
CA TYR A 111 -4.24 -11.16 6.92
C TYR A 111 -4.45 -11.97 5.64
N ASP A 112 -5.49 -12.79 5.64
CA ASP A 112 -5.84 -13.70 4.52
C ASP A 112 -7.13 -13.26 3.78
N GLY A 113 -7.62 -12.06 4.03
CA GLY A 113 -8.75 -11.47 3.29
C GLY A 113 -8.34 -10.89 1.94
N ASP A 114 -9.32 -10.35 1.22
CA ASP A 114 -9.08 -9.65 -0.04
C ASP A 114 -8.15 -8.44 0.17
N ASN A 115 -7.17 -8.30 -0.75
CA ASN A 115 -6.15 -7.28 -0.67
C ASN A 115 -5.61 -6.96 -2.08
N LEU A 116 -4.92 -5.82 -2.22
CA LEU A 116 -4.39 -5.39 -3.51
C LEU A 116 -3.40 -6.39 -4.13
N ALA A 117 -2.53 -7.04 -3.36
CA ALA A 117 -1.57 -8.01 -3.91
C ALA A 117 -2.32 -9.19 -4.53
N ARG A 118 -3.37 -9.71 -3.87
CA ARG A 118 -4.23 -10.77 -4.40
C ARG A 118 -4.92 -10.34 -5.70
N LEU A 119 -5.51 -9.15 -5.74
CA LEU A 119 -6.14 -8.63 -6.95
C LEU A 119 -5.15 -8.44 -8.10
N PHE A 120 -3.97 -7.92 -7.80
CA PHE A 120 -2.90 -7.75 -8.80
C PHE A 120 -2.49 -9.09 -9.40
N GLY A 121 -2.26 -10.11 -8.55
CA GLY A 121 -1.96 -11.47 -9.02
C GLY A 121 -3.04 -12.06 -9.91
N GLN A 122 -4.32 -11.89 -9.54
CA GLN A 122 -5.47 -12.36 -10.33
C GLN A 122 -5.59 -11.66 -11.69
N GLN A 123 -5.18 -10.39 -11.80
CA GLN A 123 -5.31 -9.59 -13.01
C GLN A 123 -3.99 -9.49 -13.81
N GLY A 124 -2.90 -10.10 -13.32
CA GLY A 124 -1.58 -10.00 -13.95
C GLY A 124 -0.98 -8.58 -13.89
N ILE A 125 -1.36 -7.78 -12.90
CA ILE A 125 -0.86 -6.44 -12.68
C ILE A 125 0.46 -6.53 -11.93
N THR A 126 1.51 -5.92 -12.46
CA THR A 126 2.80 -5.84 -11.78
C THR A 126 2.79 -4.76 -10.71
N TRP A 127 3.41 -5.04 -9.57
CA TRP A 127 3.48 -4.08 -8.46
C TRP A 127 4.81 -4.14 -7.72
N LYS A 128 5.19 -3.05 -7.07
CA LYS A 128 6.27 -2.99 -6.06
C LYS A 128 5.94 -1.98 -4.97
N ALA A 129 6.34 -2.32 -3.77
CA ALA A 129 6.41 -1.40 -2.63
C ALA A 129 7.86 -0.97 -2.43
N TYR A 130 8.14 0.31 -2.68
CA TYR A 130 9.43 0.95 -2.45
C TYR A 130 9.42 1.62 -1.08
N LEU A 131 10.06 0.98 -0.13
CA LEU A 131 9.97 1.34 1.29
C LEU A 131 11.31 1.92 1.73
N GLU A 132 11.30 3.16 2.18
CA GLU A 132 12.52 3.79 2.62
C GLU A 132 13.04 3.15 3.91
N SER A 133 14.37 2.94 3.97
CA SER A 133 15.05 2.24 5.07
C SER A 133 14.61 0.79 5.30
N LEU A 134 13.90 0.15 4.33
CA LEU A 134 13.64 -1.28 4.40
C LEU A 134 14.97 -2.03 4.45
N PRO A 135 15.23 -2.91 5.46
CA PRO A 135 16.55 -3.52 5.65
C PRO A 135 17.01 -4.41 4.50
N SER A 136 16.08 -5.09 3.85
CA SER A 136 16.36 -5.98 2.72
C SER A 136 15.09 -6.23 1.90
N VAL A 137 15.25 -6.73 0.69
CA VAL A 137 14.12 -7.18 -0.14
C VAL A 137 13.31 -8.24 0.62
N GLY A 138 12.00 -8.06 0.64
CA GLY A 138 11.07 -8.97 1.31
C GLY A 138 11.14 -8.97 2.84
N TYR A 139 11.67 -7.93 3.46
CA TYR A 139 11.73 -7.83 4.93
C TYR A 139 10.33 -7.76 5.55
N GLU A 140 10.06 -8.63 6.51
CA GLU A 140 8.79 -8.72 7.24
C GLU A 140 8.95 -8.52 8.75
N GLY A 141 10.14 -8.16 9.21
CA GLY A 141 10.39 -7.86 10.62
C GLY A 141 9.62 -6.63 11.07
N ASP A 142 9.38 -6.53 12.36
CA ASP A 142 8.47 -5.55 12.96
C ASP A 142 8.97 -4.10 12.75
N ARG A 143 10.04 -3.73 13.41
CA ARG A 143 10.59 -2.37 13.34
C ARG A 143 12.11 -2.40 13.12
N ALA A 144 12.56 -1.66 12.12
CA ALA A 144 13.98 -1.40 11.88
C ALA A 144 14.16 0.10 11.65
N TYR A 145 14.04 0.87 12.72
CA TYR A 145 14.02 2.35 12.67
C TYR A 145 15.12 2.91 11.76
N PRO A 146 14.81 3.87 10.90
CA PRO A 146 13.54 4.60 10.80
C PRO A 146 12.43 3.94 9.95
N TYR A 147 12.59 2.71 9.46
CA TYR A 147 11.50 1.92 8.88
C TYR A 147 10.57 1.39 9.97
N VAL A 148 9.26 1.41 9.70
CA VAL A 148 8.22 0.77 10.53
C VAL A 148 7.30 -0.09 9.67
N LYS A 149 7.01 -1.31 10.14
CA LYS A 149 6.19 -2.27 9.42
C LYS A 149 4.72 -1.83 9.29
N SER A 150 4.19 -1.11 10.29
CA SER A 150 2.79 -0.64 10.29
C SER A 150 2.42 0.17 9.06
N HIS A 151 3.39 0.79 8.38
CA HIS A 151 3.19 1.55 7.13
C HIS A 151 3.38 0.70 5.86
N ASN A 152 3.63 -0.59 6.03
CA ASN A 152 3.78 -1.54 4.93
C ASN A 152 2.73 -2.66 5.03
N PRO A 153 1.48 -2.41 4.59
CA PRO A 153 0.40 -3.40 4.68
C PRO A 153 0.71 -4.69 3.91
N PHE A 154 1.52 -4.63 2.85
CA PHE A 154 1.91 -5.81 2.07
C PHE A 154 2.67 -6.85 2.90
N ALA A 155 3.40 -6.44 3.94
CA ALA A 155 4.12 -7.35 4.83
C ALA A 155 3.20 -8.18 5.77
N TYR A 156 1.89 -7.91 5.75
CA TYR A 156 0.90 -8.64 6.53
C TYR A 156 0.04 -9.58 5.68
N PHE A 157 0.12 -9.51 4.35
CA PHE A 157 -0.73 -10.32 3.48
C PHE A 157 -0.19 -11.74 3.33
N SER A 158 -1.04 -12.75 3.55
CA SER A 158 -0.67 -14.16 3.36
C SER A 158 -0.22 -14.44 1.93
N ASP A 159 -0.84 -13.81 0.93
CA ASP A 159 -0.45 -13.90 -0.48
C ASP A 159 1.00 -13.46 -0.72
N VAL A 160 1.47 -12.44 0.00
CA VAL A 160 2.86 -11.95 -0.09
C VAL A 160 3.79 -12.81 0.76
N HIS A 161 3.37 -13.16 1.99
CA HIS A 161 4.21 -13.91 2.93
C HIS A 161 4.61 -15.29 2.40
N PHE A 162 3.66 -16.05 1.83
CA PHE A 162 3.88 -17.43 1.41
C PHE A 162 4.40 -17.58 -0.03
N VAL A 163 4.44 -16.50 -0.81
CA VAL A 163 4.89 -16.53 -2.22
C VAL A 163 6.17 -15.70 -2.36
N ALA A 164 7.29 -16.38 -2.62
CA ALA A 164 8.61 -15.73 -2.64
C ALA A 164 8.72 -14.63 -3.70
N GLU A 165 8.07 -14.80 -4.85
CA GLU A 165 8.02 -13.85 -5.95
C GLU A 165 7.23 -12.58 -5.55
N GLU A 166 6.12 -12.74 -4.82
CA GLU A 166 5.33 -11.63 -4.33
C GLU A 166 6.06 -10.89 -3.19
N LYS A 167 6.70 -11.62 -2.30
CA LYS A 167 7.54 -11.05 -1.24
C LYS A 167 8.69 -10.20 -1.80
N ALA A 168 9.29 -10.61 -2.93
CA ALA A 168 10.36 -9.89 -3.60
C ALA A 168 9.91 -8.53 -4.19
N ASN A 169 8.60 -8.23 -4.22
CA ASN A 169 8.07 -6.93 -4.62
C ASN A 169 8.18 -5.86 -3.52
N MET A 170 8.46 -6.23 -2.27
CA MET A 170 8.82 -5.29 -1.21
C MET A 170 10.31 -4.99 -1.28
N VAL A 171 10.69 -3.79 -1.69
CA VAL A 171 12.07 -3.43 -1.98
C VAL A 171 12.49 -2.14 -1.25
N PRO A 172 13.78 -1.95 -0.92
CA PRO A 172 14.28 -0.67 -0.45
C PRO A 172 14.01 0.43 -1.50
N LEU A 173 13.66 1.63 -1.04
CA LEU A 173 13.39 2.79 -1.92
C LEU A 173 14.54 3.09 -2.90
N THR A 174 15.79 2.78 -2.52
CA THR A 174 16.97 2.95 -3.36
C THR A 174 16.90 2.21 -4.70
N GLN A 175 16.05 1.15 -4.80
CA GLN A 175 15.85 0.42 -6.05
C GLN A 175 15.03 1.22 -7.07
N LEU A 176 14.25 2.22 -6.65
CA LEU A 176 13.37 2.98 -7.55
C LEU A 176 14.14 3.61 -8.73
N ASN A 177 15.27 4.24 -8.47
CA ASN A 177 16.09 4.87 -9.51
C ASN A 177 16.64 3.86 -10.53
N SER A 178 17.01 2.67 -10.08
CA SER A 178 17.44 1.58 -10.95
C SER A 178 16.30 1.10 -11.85
N ASP A 179 15.10 0.91 -11.27
CA ASP A 179 13.92 0.47 -12.02
C ASP A 179 13.46 1.55 -13.01
N ILE A 180 13.54 2.83 -12.65
CA ILE A 180 13.28 3.96 -13.57
C ILE A 180 14.26 3.91 -14.75
N SER A 181 15.57 3.79 -14.46
CA SER A 181 16.62 3.83 -15.48
C SER A 181 16.57 2.64 -16.44
N SER A 182 16.16 1.48 -15.96
CA SER A 182 16.01 0.26 -16.76
C SER A 182 14.64 0.11 -17.43
N GLY A 183 13.69 0.99 -17.15
CA GLY A 183 12.31 0.87 -17.62
C GLY A 183 11.50 -0.24 -16.94
N ALA A 184 11.96 -0.76 -15.80
CA ALA A 184 11.35 -1.86 -15.05
C ALA A 184 10.31 -1.42 -14.02
N VAL A 185 9.85 -0.17 -14.08
CA VAL A 185 8.81 0.35 -13.15
C VAL A 185 7.50 -0.39 -13.39
N PRO A 186 6.89 -0.99 -12.36
CA PRO A 186 5.65 -1.75 -12.49
C PRO A 186 4.41 -0.86 -12.73
N SER A 187 3.25 -1.49 -12.97
CA SER A 187 1.97 -0.80 -13.17
C SER A 187 1.47 -0.13 -11.89
N PHE A 188 1.69 -0.74 -10.72
CA PHE A 188 1.40 -0.13 -9.42
C PHE A 188 2.68 0.04 -8.59
N VAL A 189 2.88 1.25 -8.12
CA VAL A 189 4.04 1.69 -7.34
C VAL A 189 3.56 2.25 -6.02
N TYR A 190 3.92 1.61 -4.93
CA TYR A 190 3.67 2.08 -3.58
C TYR A 190 4.96 2.63 -2.98
N ILE A 191 4.96 3.88 -2.53
CA ILE A 191 6.15 4.54 -1.97
C ILE A 191 5.82 5.02 -0.57
N VAL A 192 6.64 4.63 0.40
CA VAL A 192 6.52 5.09 1.79
C VAL A 192 7.86 5.62 2.25
N PRO A 193 7.92 6.91 2.63
CA PRO A 193 9.06 7.49 3.33
C PRO A 193 9.26 6.81 4.69
N ASN A 194 10.47 6.86 5.21
CA ASN A 194 10.72 6.46 6.59
C ASN A 194 10.20 7.49 7.59
N GLN A 195 10.20 7.19 8.88
CA GLN A 195 9.67 8.05 9.95
C GLN A 195 10.24 9.46 10.01
N GLN A 196 11.44 9.67 9.51
CA GLN A 196 12.09 10.97 9.49
C GLN A 196 11.73 11.81 8.26
N ASN A 197 11.37 11.13 7.15
CA ASN A 197 11.05 11.77 5.87
C ASN A 197 9.54 11.86 5.61
N ASN A 198 8.72 11.11 6.37
CA ASN A 198 7.26 11.11 6.21
C ASN A 198 6.55 12.21 7.00
N MET A 199 7.26 13.13 7.63
CA MET A 199 6.78 14.24 8.47
C MET A 199 6.36 13.82 9.90
N HIS A 200 6.61 12.57 10.33
CA HIS A 200 6.28 12.13 11.69
C HIS A 200 7.36 12.52 12.70
N ASP A 201 8.57 12.04 12.51
CA ASP A 201 9.70 12.29 13.42
C ASP A 201 10.52 13.51 12.96
N CYS A 202 11.41 13.97 13.82
CA CYS A 202 12.36 15.02 13.44
C CYS A 202 13.29 14.54 12.31
N PRO A 203 13.69 15.46 11.40
CA PRO A 203 14.73 15.19 10.41
C PRO A 203 16.00 14.59 11.03
N PRO A 204 16.80 13.81 10.28
CA PRO A 204 17.94 13.07 10.81
C PRO A 204 18.98 13.94 11.57
N ASP A 205 19.13 15.17 11.15
CA ASP A 205 20.15 16.11 11.70
C ASP A 205 19.61 16.96 12.85
N MET A 206 18.36 16.76 13.26
CA MET A 206 17.69 17.52 14.32
C MET A 206 17.35 16.62 15.52
N THR A 207 17.79 17.01 16.70
CA THR A 207 17.40 16.35 17.95
C THR A 207 16.05 16.83 18.49
N THR A 208 15.67 18.04 18.13
CA THR A 208 14.36 18.67 18.41
C THR A 208 13.93 19.44 17.18
N CYS A 209 12.65 19.39 16.86
CA CYS A 209 12.06 20.07 15.72
C CYS A 209 10.62 20.47 16.03
N ASP A 210 10.10 21.44 15.30
CA ASP A 210 8.67 21.71 15.26
C ASP A 210 8.02 21.12 13.99
N ASN A 211 6.75 21.38 13.79
CA ASN A 211 6.02 20.83 12.64
C ASN A 211 6.49 21.44 11.30
N ASN A 212 6.89 22.73 11.30
CA ASN A 212 7.40 23.39 10.10
C ASN A 212 8.72 22.76 9.62
N ASP A 213 9.58 22.35 10.55
CA ASP A 213 10.83 21.64 10.21
C ASP A 213 10.52 20.32 9.52
N LYS A 214 9.55 19.55 10.04
CA LYS A 214 9.13 18.27 9.48
C LYS A 214 8.49 18.44 8.10
N GLU A 215 7.64 19.44 7.93
CA GLU A 215 6.98 19.75 6.66
C GLU A 215 8.02 20.19 5.61
N THR A 216 8.96 21.07 5.96
CA THR A 216 10.05 21.49 5.06
C THR A 216 10.87 20.28 4.59
N HIS A 217 11.23 19.42 5.52
CA HIS A 217 12.02 18.23 5.20
C HIS A 217 11.26 17.24 4.31
N GLY A 218 9.99 16.95 4.63
CA GLY A 218 9.15 16.09 3.83
C GLY A 218 8.84 16.65 2.44
N ASP A 219 8.67 17.98 2.33
CA ASP A 219 8.48 18.68 1.04
C ASP A 219 9.70 18.53 0.13
N ASP A 220 10.88 18.73 0.67
CA ASP A 220 12.17 18.54 -0.05
C ASP A 220 12.37 17.08 -0.44
N TRP A 221 12.08 16.15 0.46
CA TRP A 221 12.13 14.72 0.17
C TRP A 221 11.18 14.33 -0.96
N LEU A 222 9.93 14.80 -0.91
CA LEU A 222 8.95 14.54 -1.98
C LEU A 222 9.45 15.04 -3.31
N LYS A 223 9.92 16.29 -3.37
CA LYS A 223 10.45 16.91 -4.59
C LYS A 223 11.58 16.09 -5.21
N GLN A 224 12.54 15.65 -4.39
CA GLN A 224 13.67 14.85 -4.85
C GLN A 224 13.24 13.46 -5.34
N THR A 225 12.30 12.83 -4.63
CA THR A 225 11.86 11.47 -4.93
C THR A 225 11.01 11.40 -6.18
N ILE A 226 10.08 12.35 -6.40
CA ILE A 226 9.17 12.27 -7.53
C ILE A 226 9.68 12.92 -8.82
N ALA A 227 10.66 13.81 -8.77
CA ALA A 227 11.16 14.47 -9.96
C ALA A 227 11.63 13.49 -11.06
N PRO A 228 12.37 12.41 -10.76
CA PRO A 228 12.72 11.41 -11.78
C PRO A 228 11.51 10.63 -12.31
N ILE A 229 10.46 10.43 -11.49
CA ILE A 229 9.22 9.78 -11.92
C ILE A 229 8.47 10.69 -12.90
N LEU A 230 8.26 11.94 -12.53
CA LEU A 230 7.54 12.92 -13.36
C LEU A 230 8.21 13.17 -14.72
N ALA A 231 9.54 13.03 -14.79
CA ALA A 231 10.32 13.16 -16.02
C ALA A 231 10.18 11.96 -16.97
N GLN A 232 9.61 10.82 -16.53
CA GLN A 232 9.49 9.62 -17.35
C GLN A 232 8.47 9.83 -18.48
N PRO A 233 8.80 9.51 -19.76
CA PRO A 233 7.84 9.55 -20.85
C PRO A 233 6.60 8.68 -20.61
N SER A 234 6.77 7.55 -19.92
CA SER A 234 5.66 6.67 -19.52
C SER A 234 4.72 7.33 -18.51
N PHE A 235 5.25 8.10 -17.53
CA PHE A 235 4.42 8.88 -16.61
C PHE A 235 3.69 9.99 -17.37
N GLN A 236 4.39 10.76 -18.18
CA GLN A 236 3.81 11.88 -18.93
C GLN A 236 2.76 11.44 -19.94
N LYS A 237 2.78 10.19 -20.37
CA LYS A 237 1.78 9.64 -21.29
C LYS A 237 0.46 9.32 -20.58
N ASN A 238 0.51 8.60 -19.47
CA ASN A 238 -0.69 8.09 -18.78
C ASN A 238 -0.47 7.76 -17.28
N GLY A 239 0.53 8.37 -16.64
CA GLY A 239 0.76 8.18 -15.21
C GLY A 239 -0.29 8.88 -14.36
N LEU A 240 -0.60 8.27 -13.22
CA LEU A 240 -1.38 8.87 -12.13
C LEU A 240 -0.58 8.73 -10.84
N MET A 241 -0.31 9.84 -10.17
CA MET A 241 0.29 9.85 -8.85
C MET A 241 -0.71 10.37 -7.83
N ILE A 242 -0.85 9.65 -6.74
CA ILE A 242 -1.65 9.97 -5.57
C ILE A 242 -0.66 10.28 -4.46
N ILE A 243 -0.67 11.50 -3.94
CA ILE A 243 0.11 11.91 -2.79
C ILE A 243 -0.88 12.12 -1.65
N GLY A 244 -0.75 11.34 -0.59
CA GLY A 244 -1.67 11.34 0.54
C GLY A 244 -0.96 11.24 1.87
N TRP A 245 -1.72 11.49 2.90
CA TRP A 245 -1.38 11.27 4.30
C TRP A 245 -2.33 10.24 4.87
N ASP A 246 -1.82 9.38 5.73
CA ASP A 246 -2.60 8.29 6.30
C ASP A 246 -3.64 8.79 7.29
N GLU A 247 -3.23 9.68 8.20
CA GLU A 247 -4.10 10.29 9.21
C GLU A 247 -3.64 11.72 9.54
N SER A 248 -4.46 12.46 10.26
CA SER A 248 -4.07 13.72 10.89
C SER A 248 -3.36 13.46 12.22
N TRP A 249 -2.99 14.52 12.95
CA TRP A 249 -2.56 14.37 14.33
C TRP A 249 -3.71 13.93 15.24
N ASP A 250 -3.41 13.18 16.31
CA ASP A 250 -4.39 12.59 17.26
C ASP A 250 -5.43 13.56 17.84
N ASN A 251 -5.17 14.86 17.79
CA ASN A 251 -6.11 15.89 18.26
C ASN A 251 -7.25 16.17 17.26
N ASP A 252 -7.16 15.70 16.02
CA ASP A 252 -8.23 15.74 15.05
C ASP A 252 -8.77 14.35 14.76
N SER A 253 -9.90 14.02 15.35
CA SER A 253 -10.61 12.74 15.16
C SER A 253 -11.87 12.87 14.31
N ARG A 254 -12.01 13.96 13.54
CA ARG A 254 -13.14 14.12 12.60
C ARG A 254 -13.20 12.93 11.68
N HIS A 255 -14.38 12.32 11.56
CA HIS A 255 -14.64 11.14 10.72
C HIS A 255 -13.74 9.94 10.99
N GLY A 256 -13.09 9.88 12.15
CA GLY A 256 -12.26 8.78 12.61
C GLY A 256 -10.77 9.12 12.68
N GLY A 257 -10.16 9.62 11.63
CA GLY A 257 -8.71 9.89 11.56
C GLY A 257 -8.35 11.33 11.15
N GLY A 258 -9.34 12.27 11.11
CA GLY A 258 -9.12 13.70 10.88
C GLY A 258 -9.02 14.10 9.41
N HIS A 259 -8.97 15.41 9.17
CA HIS A 259 -8.96 16.02 7.84
C HIS A 259 -7.54 16.05 7.25
N ILE A 260 -7.35 15.33 6.16
CA ILE A 260 -6.03 15.11 5.55
C ILE A 260 -5.97 15.62 4.11
N PRO A 261 -4.79 16.04 3.61
CA PRO A 261 -4.64 16.41 2.20
C PRO A 261 -4.50 15.17 1.31
N ILE A 262 -5.15 15.20 0.15
CA ILE A 262 -4.93 14.24 -0.95
C ILE A 262 -4.75 15.03 -2.23
N ILE A 263 -3.62 14.81 -2.92
CA ILE A 263 -3.25 15.49 -4.15
C ILE A 263 -3.11 14.46 -5.26
N LEU A 264 -3.78 14.69 -6.39
CA LEU A 264 -3.62 13.89 -7.59
C LEU A 264 -2.74 14.63 -8.59
N VAL A 265 -1.73 13.96 -9.15
CA VAL A 265 -0.78 14.52 -10.13
C VAL A 265 -0.73 13.61 -11.35
N GLY A 266 -0.82 14.17 -12.54
CA GLY A 266 -0.69 13.40 -13.78
C GLY A 266 -1.27 14.11 -15.02
N PRO A 267 -0.97 13.60 -16.21
CA PRO A 267 -1.42 14.23 -17.46
C PRO A 267 -2.94 14.18 -17.66
N ASN A 268 -3.62 13.24 -17.01
CA ASN A 268 -5.08 13.10 -17.05
C ASN A 268 -5.78 13.75 -15.86
N VAL A 269 -5.04 14.42 -14.97
CA VAL A 269 -5.61 15.13 -13.81
C VAL A 269 -6.00 16.54 -14.20
N LYS A 270 -7.17 17.01 -13.77
CA LYS A 270 -7.64 18.38 -14.03
C LYS A 270 -6.72 19.39 -13.33
N SER A 271 -6.27 20.38 -14.07
CA SER A 271 -5.44 21.46 -13.53
C SER A 271 -6.24 22.36 -12.60
N GLY A 272 -5.71 22.65 -11.41
CA GLY A 272 -6.29 23.57 -10.43
C GLY A 272 -7.65 23.12 -9.87
N TYR A 273 -7.98 21.83 -9.96
CA TYR A 273 -9.26 21.32 -9.49
C TYR A 273 -9.26 21.13 -7.96
N GLN A 274 -10.32 21.60 -7.32
CA GLN A 274 -10.56 21.43 -5.88
C GLN A 274 -11.83 20.62 -5.66
N GLY A 275 -11.67 19.35 -5.29
CA GLY A 275 -12.79 18.43 -5.10
C GLY A 275 -13.37 18.51 -3.70
N GLY A 276 -14.61 18.99 -3.55
CA GLY A 276 -15.30 19.20 -2.26
C GLY A 276 -16.19 18.02 -1.83
N THR A 277 -16.27 16.95 -2.57
CA THR A 277 -17.03 15.74 -2.18
C THR A 277 -16.38 15.11 -0.96
N PHE A 278 -17.19 14.74 0.04
CA PHE A 278 -16.71 13.98 1.20
C PHE A 278 -16.18 12.62 0.76
N MET A 279 -14.95 12.30 1.16
CA MET A 279 -14.26 11.06 0.83
C MET A 279 -13.39 10.59 1.98
N GLN A 280 -13.10 9.28 2.01
CA GLN A 280 -12.13 8.65 2.88
C GLN A 280 -11.24 7.69 2.08
N HIS A 281 -10.29 6.99 2.72
CA HIS A 281 -9.26 6.18 2.05
C HIS A 281 -9.80 5.11 1.11
N GLU A 282 -10.99 4.57 1.35
CA GLU A 282 -11.64 3.63 0.43
C GLU A 282 -11.87 4.23 -0.95
N ALA A 283 -11.99 5.56 -1.07
CA ALA A 283 -12.08 6.24 -2.37
C ALA A 283 -10.75 6.17 -3.15
N LEU A 284 -9.59 6.18 -2.46
CA LEU A 284 -8.29 5.96 -3.09
C LEU A 284 -8.17 4.53 -3.62
N LEU A 285 -8.57 3.54 -2.83
CA LEU A 285 -8.59 2.15 -3.26
C LEU A 285 -9.47 1.95 -4.49
N ARG A 286 -10.66 2.57 -4.50
CA ARG A 286 -11.54 2.59 -5.67
C ARG A 286 -10.86 3.22 -6.89
N LEU A 287 -10.23 4.38 -6.75
CA LEU A 287 -9.51 5.06 -7.83
C LEU A 287 -8.38 4.20 -8.41
N ILE A 288 -7.62 3.52 -7.54
CA ILE A 288 -6.55 2.59 -7.96
C ILE A 288 -7.16 1.46 -8.80
N CYS A 289 -8.21 0.81 -8.32
CA CYS A 289 -8.89 -0.27 -9.05
C CYS A 289 -9.45 0.21 -10.40
N GLU A 290 -10.16 1.33 -10.42
CA GLU A 290 -10.73 1.91 -11.64
C GLU A 290 -9.63 2.25 -12.67
N THR A 291 -8.52 2.88 -12.22
CA THR A 291 -7.41 3.27 -13.10
C THR A 291 -6.67 2.07 -13.68
N LEU A 292 -6.46 1.03 -12.88
CA LEU A 292 -5.80 -0.21 -13.31
C LEU A 292 -6.76 -1.21 -13.97
N LYS A 293 -8.04 -0.82 -14.18
CA LYS A 293 -9.08 -1.63 -14.82
C LYS A 293 -9.34 -2.95 -14.10
N ILE A 294 -9.23 -2.94 -12.79
CA ILE A 294 -9.63 -4.06 -11.95
C ILE A 294 -11.17 -4.09 -11.91
N PRO A 295 -11.83 -5.19 -12.30
CA PRO A 295 -13.28 -5.22 -12.50
C PRO A 295 -14.09 -4.89 -11.24
N ASN A 296 -13.62 -5.33 -10.08
CA ASN A 296 -14.29 -5.13 -8.81
C ASN A 296 -13.30 -4.60 -7.78
N SER A 297 -13.62 -3.51 -7.13
CA SER A 297 -12.96 -3.11 -5.89
C SER A 297 -13.39 -4.03 -4.74
N MET A 298 -12.78 -3.88 -3.57
CA MET A 298 -13.04 -4.71 -2.41
C MET A 298 -13.47 -3.90 -1.20
N GLY A 299 -14.08 -4.56 -0.23
CA GLY A 299 -14.50 -3.95 1.03
C GLY A 299 -15.32 -2.67 0.84
N ALA A 300 -15.06 -1.64 1.63
CA ALA A 300 -15.74 -0.34 1.56
C ALA A 300 -15.56 0.39 0.22
N ALA A 301 -14.49 0.08 -0.53
CA ALA A 301 -14.24 0.70 -1.83
C ALA A 301 -15.30 0.38 -2.90
N THR A 302 -16.08 -0.71 -2.72
CA THR A 302 -17.19 -1.06 -3.62
C THR A 302 -18.29 0.00 -3.66
N SER A 303 -18.49 0.71 -2.56
CA SER A 303 -19.52 1.76 -2.41
C SER A 303 -18.95 3.16 -2.16
N ALA A 304 -17.62 3.29 -2.14
CA ALA A 304 -16.96 4.58 -1.93
C ALA A 304 -17.31 5.59 -3.04
N PRO A 305 -17.30 6.89 -2.76
CA PRO A 305 -17.40 7.92 -3.80
C PRO A 305 -16.31 7.76 -4.85
N SER A 306 -16.65 7.97 -6.14
CA SER A 306 -15.65 7.97 -7.21
C SER A 306 -14.90 9.28 -7.26
N MET A 307 -13.59 9.20 -7.53
CA MET A 307 -12.73 10.37 -7.79
C MET A 307 -12.70 10.75 -9.29
N SER A 308 -13.66 10.28 -10.08
CA SER A 308 -13.75 10.56 -11.52
C SER A 308 -13.75 12.06 -11.86
N ASP A 309 -14.34 12.89 -10.98
CA ASP A 309 -14.40 14.35 -11.17
C ASP A 309 -13.03 15.03 -11.13
N PHE A 310 -12.02 14.38 -10.59
CA PHE A 310 -10.63 14.87 -10.58
C PHE A 310 -9.93 14.68 -11.93
N LEU A 311 -10.48 13.85 -12.83
CA LEU A 311 -9.84 13.44 -14.06
C LEU A 311 -10.48 14.12 -15.30
N VAL A 312 -9.65 14.40 -16.31
CA VAL A 312 -10.11 14.94 -17.59
C VAL A 312 -10.86 13.86 -18.38
N ASN A 313 -10.30 12.65 -18.42
CA ASN A 313 -10.89 11.47 -19.05
C ASN A 313 -10.99 10.37 -17.98
N PRO A 314 -12.08 10.32 -17.20
CA PRO A 314 -12.23 9.33 -16.17
C PRO A 314 -12.27 7.91 -16.76
N PRO A 315 -11.72 6.90 -16.04
CA PRO A 315 -11.90 5.52 -16.42
C PRO A 315 -13.39 5.19 -16.48
N GLN A 316 -13.78 4.44 -17.50
CA GLN A 316 -15.17 3.96 -17.58
C GLN A 316 -15.38 2.93 -16.49
N PRO A 317 -16.56 2.92 -15.82
CA PRO A 317 -16.89 1.86 -14.89
C PRO A 317 -16.71 0.51 -15.57
N THR A 318 -15.95 -0.38 -14.96
CA THR A 318 -15.90 -1.77 -15.43
C THR A 318 -17.27 -2.36 -15.11
N ASN A 319 -18.07 -2.62 -16.12
CA ASN A 319 -19.35 -3.33 -15.93
C ASN A 319 -19.09 -4.68 -15.25
N PRO A 320 -19.91 -5.06 -14.26
CA PRO A 320 -19.79 -6.33 -13.57
C PRO A 320 -19.97 -7.53 -14.49
#